data_6accd14d70045c0e7a31a60de7e60b0d
#
_entry.id   6accd14d70045c0e7a31a60de7e60b0d
#
_cell.length_a   1.000
_cell.length_b   1.000
_cell.length_c   1.000
_cell.angle_alpha   90.00
_cell.angle_beta   90.00
_cell.angle_gamma   90.00
#
_symmetry.space_group_name_H-M   'P 1'
#
loop_
_entity.id
_entity.type
_entity.pdbx_description
1 polymer ?
#
loop_
_entity_poly.entity_id
_entity_poly.type
_entity_poly.pdbx_seq_one_letter_code
_entity_poly.pdbx_strand_id
1 'polypeptide(L)'
;MTTMTEASVREFKMPDVGEGLTEAEILKWYVQPGDTVTDGQVVCEVETAKAAVELPIPYDGVVRDLRFPEGTTVDVGTAIISVDVGGGGAVPEPAAEQPAAARPAAAAQAAPAEEAKAAGSGRQPVLVGYGVATSSTRRRPRKGPEVPVQQASTAIQTELNGHAPAAPAASAPAPAAPAVPAGGERPLAKPPVRKLAKDLGVDLTTVVPTGPDGIITREDVHAAVAVAAPAATEPQAAPAPAPAAEAAVSYDTARETRIPVKGVRKATAAAMVGSAFTAPHVTEFVTVDVTRTMKLVEELKADKDFAGLRVNPLLLIAKALLVAIKRNPDVNASWDEAAQEIVVKHYVNLGIAAATPRGLIVPNIKDAHAKTLPQLAESLGELVSTARDGKTSPAAMQGGTVTITNVGVFGVDTGTPILNPGESAILAVGAIKLQPWVHKGKVKPRQVTTLALSFDHRLVDGELGSKVLADVAAILEQPKRLITWA
;
A
#
# COMPACT_ATOMS: atom_id res chain seq x y z
N MET A 1 46.06 -39.64 -9.57
CA MET A 1 45.16 -38.89 -10.42
C MET A 1 43.82 -39.63 -10.39
N THR A 2 42.91 -39.19 -9.54
CA THR A 2 41.59 -39.80 -9.40
C THR A 2 40.60 -38.72 -9.71
N THR A 3 39.96 -38.86 -10.86
CA THR A 3 38.87 -38.04 -11.36
C THR A 3 37.68 -38.25 -10.41
N MET A 4 37.34 -37.25 -9.63
CA MET A 4 36.12 -37.20 -8.81
C MET A 4 34.95 -36.93 -9.73
N THR A 5 34.01 -37.83 -9.68
CA THR A 5 32.80 -37.90 -10.51
C THR A 5 31.83 -36.77 -10.10
N GLU A 6 31.48 -35.89 -11.01
CA GLU A 6 30.50 -34.77 -10.82
C GLU A 6 29.01 -35.23 -10.69
N ALA A 7 28.74 -36.50 -10.41
CA ALA A 7 27.40 -37.08 -10.49
C ALA A 7 26.59 -37.08 -9.17
N SER A 8 27.14 -36.56 -8.06
CA SER A 8 26.48 -36.65 -6.73
C SER A 8 25.88 -35.35 -6.19
N VAL A 9 26.07 -34.22 -6.87
CA VAL A 9 25.56 -32.93 -6.38
C VAL A 9 24.21 -32.64 -7.02
N ARG A 10 23.18 -32.44 -6.19
CA ARG A 10 21.86 -31.95 -6.61
C ARG A 10 21.70 -30.52 -6.21
N GLU A 11 21.07 -29.76 -7.09
CA GLU A 11 20.69 -28.36 -6.86
C GLU A 11 19.20 -28.28 -6.49
N PHE A 12 18.90 -27.70 -5.33
CA PHE A 12 17.55 -27.35 -4.97
C PHE A 12 17.26 -25.94 -5.47
N LYS A 13 16.23 -25.85 -6.32
CA LYS A 13 15.82 -24.59 -6.95
C LYS A 13 14.67 -23.96 -6.19
N MET A 14 14.61 -22.63 -6.21
CA MET A 14 13.47 -21.88 -5.67
C MET A 14 12.18 -22.39 -6.33
N PRO A 15 11.28 -23.08 -5.59
CA PRO A 15 10.03 -23.56 -6.13
C PRO A 15 9.06 -22.41 -6.37
N ASP A 16 8.07 -22.64 -7.25
CA ASP A 16 6.90 -21.75 -7.33
C ASP A 16 6.03 -21.99 -6.09
N VAL A 17 6.10 -21.05 -5.16
CA VAL A 17 5.38 -21.12 -3.87
C VAL A 17 3.94 -20.61 -3.95
N GLY A 18 3.36 -20.54 -5.17
CA GLY A 18 1.94 -20.30 -5.43
C GLY A 18 1.64 -19.06 -6.27
N GLU A 19 0.66 -19.23 -7.17
CA GLU A 19 0.02 -18.19 -7.99
C GLU A 19 0.94 -17.36 -8.93
N GLY A 20 1.95 -18.01 -9.57
CA GLY A 20 2.71 -17.38 -10.64
C GLY A 20 3.65 -16.26 -10.18
N LEU A 21 4.18 -16.35 -8.97
CA LEU A 21 5.21 -15.45 -8.47
C LEU A 21 6.51 -15.66 -9.24
N THR A 22 7.15 -14.58 -9.65
CA THR A 22 8.40 -14.62 -10.41
C THR A 22 9.64 -14.55 -9.52
N GLU A 23 9.50 -14.07 -8.28
CA GLU A 23 10.61 -13.86 -7.34
C GLU A 23 10.17 -14.07 -5.88
N ALA A 24 11.11 -14.46 -4.99
CA ALA A 24 10.92 -14.54 -3.54
C ALA A 24 12.19 -14.09 -2.80
N GLU A 25 12.07 -13.50 -1.61
CA GLU A 25 13.18 -13.05 -0.79
C GLU A 25 13.50 -14.10 0.27
N ILE A 26 14.76 -14.53 0.40
CA ILE A 26 15.21 -15.47 1.45
C ILE A 26 15.24 -14.72 2.77
N LEU A 27 14.36 -15.06 3.72
CA LEU A 27 14.32 -14.44 5.03
C LEU A 27 15.36 -15.03 5.97
N LYS A 28 15.44 -16.36 6.00
CA LYS A 28 16.30 -17.07 6.95
C LYS A 28 16.70 -18.44 6.42
N TRP A 29 17.95 -18.82 6.69
CA TRP A 29 18.44 -20.18 6.52
C TRP A 29 18.37 -20.95 7.84
N TYR A 30 17.86 -22.17 7.80
CA TYR A 30 17.83 -23.11 8.94
C TYR A 30 18.97 -24.12 8.90
N VAL A 31 19.76 -24.09 7.82
CA VAL A 31 20.90 -24.99 7.60
C VAL A 31 22.15 -24.21 7.22
N GLN A 32 23.31 -24.80 7.45
CA GLN A 32 24.63 -24.26 7.11
C GLN A 32 25.37 -25.22 6.17
N PRO A 33 26.37 -24.74 5.40
CA PRO A 33 27.26 -25.63 4.66
C PRO A 33 27.92 -26.68 5.59
N GLY A 34 27.76 -27.96 5.25
CA GLY A 34 28.19 -29.09 6.04
C GLY A 34 27.10 -29.81 6.84
N ASP A 35 25.92 -29.24 6.97
CA ASP A 35 24.80 -29.86 7.67
C ASP A 35 24.20 -31.02 6.86
N THR A 36 23.78 -32.08 7.55
CA THR A 36 23.02 -33.16 6.94
C THR A 36 21.54 -32.80 6.92
N VAL A 37 20.89 -32.91 5.76
CA VAL A 37 19.45 -32.66 5.56
C VAL A 37 18.74 -33.94 5.15
N THR A 38 17.47 -34.06 5.54
CA THR A 38 16.59 -35.18 5.21
C THR A 38 15.39 -34.69 4.37
N ASP A 39 14.83 -35.62 3.60
CA ASP A 39 13.63 -35.35 2.78
C ASP A 39 12.50 -34.79 3.63
N GLY A 40 11.93 -33.64 3.18
CA GLY A 40 10.91 -32.91 3.92
C GLY A 40 11.41 -31.98 5.00
N GLN A 41 12.72 -31.91 5.27
CA GLN A 41 13.27 -30.97 6.24
C GLN A 41 13.22 -29.53 5.70
N VAL A 42 12.75 -28.60 6.54
CA VAL A 42 12.75 -27.17 6.20
C VAL A 42 14.17 -26.64 6.19
N VAL A 43 14.63 -26.11 5.05
CA VAL A 43 15.99 -25.59 4.87
C VAL A 43 16.05 -24.05 4.88
N CYS A 44 15.01 -23.38 4.44
CA CYS A 44 14.93 -21.93 4.52
C CYS A 44 13.49 -21.45 4.62
N GLU A 45 13.33 -20.19 5.03
CA GLU A 45 12.09 -19.43 5.00
C GLU A 45 12.23 -18.33 3.96
N VAL A 46 11.25 -18.23 3.09
CA VAL A 46 11.21 -17.20 2.04
C VAL A 46 9.99 -16.31 2.18
N GLU A 47 10.15 -15.03 1.96
CA GLU A 47 9.05 -14.07 1.89
C GLU A 47 8.59 -13.91 0.45
N THR A 48 7.32 -14.22 0.24
CA THR A 48 6.62 -13.90 -1.00
C THR A 48 5.84 -12.60 -0.83
N ALA A 49 5.28 -12.08 -1.91
CA ALA A 49 4.43 -10.88 -1.84
C ALA A 49 3.22 -11.05 -0.88
N LYS A 50 2.85 -12.29 -0.52
CA LYS A 50 1.65 -12.60 0.28
C LYS A 50 1.95 -13.17 1.67
N ALA A 51 3.01 -13.96 1.85
CA ALA A 51 3.33 -14.60 3.12
C ALA A 51 4.78 -15.08 3.18
N ALA A 52 5.29 -15.31 4.39
CA ALA A 52 6.47 -16.09 4.63
C ALA A 52 6.14 -17.59 4.50
N VAL A 53 6.92 -18.32 3.71
CA VAL A 53 6.73 -19.74 3.41
C VAL A 53 8.00 -20.50 3.73
N GLU A 54 7.85 -21.61 4.45
CA GLU A 54 8.94 -22.54 4.74
C GLU A 54 9.15 -23.46 3.54
N LEU A 55 10.41 -23.60 3.10
CA LEU A 55 10.77 -24.47 1.98
C LEU A 55 11.40 -25.77 2.48
N PRO A 56 10.71 -26.92 2.35
CA PRO A 56 11.28 -28.23 2.61
C PRO A 56 12.13 -28.69 1.42
N ILE A 57 13.26 -29.37 1.70
CA ILE A 57 14.10 -29.99 0.69
C ILE A 57 13.53 -31.38 0.33
N PRO A 58 13.50 -31.79 -0.96
CA PRO A 58 12.88 -33.04 -1.37
C PRO A 58 13.87 -34.22 -1.50
N TYR A 59 14.98 -34.22 -0.78
CA TYR A 59 15.97 -35.31 -0.79
C TYR A 59 16.94 -35.25 0.38
N ASP A 60 17.51 -36.40 0.72
CA ASP A 60 18.55 -36.54 1.75
C ASP A 60 19.94 -36.18 1.21
N GLY A 61 20.80 -35.60 2.05
CA GLY A 61 22.17 -35.30 1.66
C GLY A 61 22.88 -34.37 2.62
N VAL A 62 24.07 -33.92 2.22
CA VAL A 62 24.87 -32.94 2.97
C VAL A 62 24.92 -31.65 2.22
N VAL A 63 24.57 -30.53 2.88
CA VAL A 63 24.61 -29.18 2.31
C VAL A 63 26.04 -28.83 1.93
N ARG A 64 26.27 -28.53 0.67
CA ARG A 64 27.58 -28.13 0.16
C ARG A 64 27.79 -26.65 0.18
N ASP A 65 26.79 -25.91 -0.33
CA ASP A 65 26.89 -24.45 -0.49
C ASP A 65 25.53 -23.80 -0.49
N LEU A 66 25.44 -22.59 0.10
CA LEU A 66 24.29 -21.68 0.04
C LEU A 66 24.62 -20.55 -0.93
N ARG A 67 23.89 -20.44 -2.03
CA ARG A 67 24.24 -19.54 -3.14
C ARG A 67 23.88 -18.08 -2.91
N PHE A 68 22.96 -17.82 -1.98
CA PHE A 68 22.47 -16.48 -1.69
C PHE A 68 22.42 -16.23 -0.19
N PRO A 69 22.85 -15.05 0.29
CA PRO A 69 22.70 -14.67 1.69
C PRO A 69 21.25 -14.32 2.03
N GLU A 70 20.93 -14.32 3.33
CA GLU A 70 19.65 -13.84 3.85
C GLU A 70 19.38 -12.40 3.41
N GLY A 71 18.09 -12.07 3.13
CA GLY A 71 17.65 -10.77 2.62
C GLY A 71 17.86 -10.59 1.13
N THR A 72 18.17 -11.65 0.36
CA THR A 72 18.34 -11.58 -1.10
C THR A 72 17.08 -12.06 -1.81
N THR A 73 16.61 -11.27 -2.78
CA THR A 73 15.51 -11.67 -3.68
C THR A 73 16.06 -12.55 -4.79
N VAL A 74 15.44 -13.71 -5.02
CA VAL A 74 15.87 -14.73 -5.98
C VAL A 74 14.68 -15.10 -6.87
N ASP A 75 14.92 -15.23 -8.17
CA ASP A 75 13.91 -15.65 -9.15
C ASP A 75 13.52 -17.11 -8.98
N VAL A 76 12.24 -17.45 -9.18
CA VAL A 76 11.73 -18.81 -9.21
C VAL A 76 12.46 -19.63 -10.27
N GLY A 77 12.85 -20.86 -9.90
CA GLY A 77 13.65 -21.75 -10.74
C GLY A 77 15.16 -21.60 -10.61
N THR A 78 15.66 -20.57 -9.90
CA THR A 78 17.08 -20.39 -9.63
C THR A 78 17.55 -21.33 -8.54
N ALA A 79 18.73 -21.96 -8.70
CA ALA A 79 19.31 -22.82 -7.70
C ALA A 79 19.77 -22.02 -6.47
N ILE A 80 19.23 -22.36 -5.28
CA ILE A 80 19.49 -21.64 -4.02
C ILE A 80 20.44 -22.38 -3.09
N ILE A 81 20.43 -23.72 -3.15
CA ILE A 81 21.27 -24.58 -2.31
C ILE A 81 21.80 -25.77 -3.14
N SER A 82 23.02 -26.19 -2.90
CA SER A 82 23.59 -27.39 -3.49
C SER A 82 23.86 -28.45 -2.39
N VAL A 83 23.39 -29.65 -2.65
CA VAL A 83 23.43 -30.76 -1.70
C VAL A 83 24.11 -31.95 -2.34
N ASP A 84 25.03 -32.59 -1.63
CA ASP A 84 25.71 -33.83 -2.03
C ASP A 84 24.86 -35.02 -1.55
N VAL A 85 24.28 -35.74 -2.49
CA VAL A 85 23.44 -36.93 -2.26
C VAL A 85 24.21 -38.25 -2.41
N GLY A 86 25.52 -38.18 -2.64
CA GLY A 86 26.38 -39.35 -2.97
C GLY A 86 27.11 -40.03 -1.80
N GLY A 87 26.87 -39.62 -0.55
CA GLY A 87 27.61 -40.13 0.60
C GLY A 87 26.82 -41.05 1.52
N GLY A 88 26.67 -42.33 1.14
CA GLY A 88 26.37 -43.36 2.11
C GLY A 88 27.66 -43.78 2.83
N GLY A 89 27.78 -43.53 4.15
CA GLY A 89 28.91 -44.05 4.92
C GLY A 89 29.03 -43.52 6.34
N ALA A 90 28.62 -44.39 7.28
CA ALA A 90 29.05 -44.51 8.69
C ALA A 90 28.36 -43.63 9.74
N VAL A 91 27.39 -44.21 10.35
CA VAL A 91 26.89 -43.97 11.71
C VAL A 91 28.01 -44.22 12.73
N PRO A 92 28.10 -43.47 13.80
CA PRO A 92 28.29 -44.06 15.13
C PRO A 92 27.06 -43.82 16.00
N GLU A 93 26.54 -44.92 16.46
CA GLU A 93 25.45 -45.10 17.40
C GLU A 93 25.86 -44.73 18.85
N PRO A 94 24.91 -44.68 19.76
CA PRO A 94 24.76 -43.60 20.74
C PRO A 94 25.22 -44.02 22.13
N ALA A 95 25.40 -43.05 22.99
CA ALA A 95 25.43 -43.30 24.42
C ALA A 95 24.23 -42.63 25.07
N ALA A 96 23.38 -43.52 25.53
CA ALA A 96 22.24 -43.21 26.39
C ALA A 96 22.71 -42.73 27.76
N GLU A 97 21.99 -41.83 28.36
CA GLU A 97 21.47 -41.95 29.72
C GLU A 97 20.54 -40.78 30.07
N GLN A 98 19.31 -41.15 30.29
CA GLN A 98 18.37 -40.49 31.23
C GLN A 98 18.65 -41.14 32.64
N PRO A 99 18.06 -40.74 33.80
CA PRO A 99 16.95 -39.78 33.97
C PRO A 99 17.01 -38.96 35.28
N ALA A 100 15.93 -38.24 35.45
CA ALA A 100 15.17 -38.03 36.68
C ALA A 100 15.39 -36.76 37.53
N ALA A 101 14.37 -35.99 37.51
CA ALA A 101 13.48 -35.55 38.60
C ALA A 101 14.05 -34.68 39.74
N ALA A 102 13.45 -33.55 39.94
CA ALA A 102 12.63 -33.21 41.09
C ALA A 102 12.42 -31.69 41.23
N ARG A 103 11.18 -31.28 41.26
CA ARG A 103 10.69 -30.12 42.03
C ARG A 103 10.84 -30.43 43.52
N PRO A 104 10.80 -29.49 44.50
CA PRO A 104 9.72 -28.48 44.62
C PRO A 104 10.13 -27.13 45.23
N ALA A 105 9.25 -26.18 44.99
CA ALA A 105 8.51 -25.26 45.86
C ALA A 105 9.20 -24.41 46.94
N ALA A 106 8.77 -23.19 46.94
CA ALA A 106 8.19 -22.36 47.98
C ALA A 106 8.98 -21.16 48.53
N ALA A 107 8.26 -20.10 48.48
CA ALA A 107 8.00 -19.08 49.52
C ALA A 107 8.91 -17.85 49.55
N ALA A 108 8.40 -16.72 49.16
CA ALA A 108 7.65 -15.70 49.91
C ALA A 108 8.50 -14.57 50.54
N GLN A 109 7.93 -13.42 50.45
CA GLN A 109 8.07 -12.17 51.24
C GLN A 109 9.03 -11.11 50.69
N ALA A 110 8.60 -9.97 50.43
CA ALA A 110 7.83 -8.86 50.98
C ALA A 110 8.49 -7.55 50.55
N ALA A 111 7.70 -6.58 50.21
CA ALA A 111 8.02 -5.19 49.97
C ALA A 111 8.50 -4.49 51.28
N PRO A 112 8.94 -3.22 51.35
CA PRO A 112 8.32 -2.08 50.69
C PRO A 112 9.29 -0.94 50.18
N ALA A 113 8.67 -0.09 49.35
CA ALA A 113 8.73 1.35 49.20
C ALA A 113 10.06 2.16 49.42
N GLU A 114 10.41 2.99 48.46
CA GLU A 114 10.37 4.44 48.61
C GLU A 114 10.73 5.21 47.33
N GLU A 115 10.26 6.39 47.27
CA GLU A 115 10.18 7.36 46.20
C GLU A 115 11.53 7.82 45.62
N ALA A 116 11.55 8.12 44.32
CA ALA A 116 12.26 9.28 43.79
C ALA A 116 11.65 9.79 42.48
N LYS A 117 11.18 11.01 42.53
CA LYS A 117 10.76 11.87 41.42
C LYS A 117 11.89 12.09 40.43
N ALA A 118 11.61 11.96 39.13
CA ALA A 118 12.21 12.80 38.11
C ALA A 118 11.29 12.92 36.90
N ALA A 119 10.97 14.15 36.56
CA ALA A 119 10.15 14.58 35.46
C ALA A 119 10.84 14.33 34.12
N GLY A 120 10.10 13.80 33.15
CA GLY A 120 10.51 13.70 31.78
C GLY A 120 9.27 13.46 30.90
N SER A 121 8.65 14.52 30.40
CA SER A 121 7.50 14.48 29.53
C SER A 121 7.88 13.99 28.14
N GLY A 122 7.80 12.69 27.90
CA GLY A 122 7.79 12.08 26.58
C GLY A 122 6.37 11.81 26.15
N ARG A 123 5.83 12.59 25.23
CA ARG A 123 4.54 12.32 24.59
C ARG A 123 4.66 11.06 23.74
N GLN A 124 4.02 9.98 24.16
CA GLN A 124 3.77 8.84 23.28
C GLN A 124 2.52 9.11 22.43
N PRO A 125 2.56 8.89 21.12
CA PRO A 125 1.38 9.01 20.29
C PRO A 125 0.38 7.91 20.63
N VAL A 126 -0.86 8.28 20.96
CA VAL A 126 -1.97 7.39 21.25
C VAL A 126 -2.64 7.04 19.93
N LEU A 127 -2.66 5.76 19.56
CA LEU A 127 -3.24 5.27 18.31
C LEU A 127 -4.77 5.37 18.23
N VAL A 128 -5.45 5.47 19.34
CA VAL A 128 -6.90 5.70 19.42
C VAL A 128 -7.20 6.30 20.79
N GLY A 129 -7.70 7.54 20.83
CA GLY A 129 -8.22 8.12 22.06
C GLY A 129 -7.65 9.52 22.40
N TYR A 130 -8.53 10.38 22.80
CA TYR A 130 -8.33 11.77 23.14
C TYR A 130 -7.25 12.01 24.22
N GLY A 131 -6.29 12.87 23.91
CA GLY A 131 -5.49 13.55 24.90
C GLY A 131 -5.92 15.01 24.99
N VAL A 132 -6.53 15.40 26.10
CA VAL A 132 -6.90 16.79 26.38
C VAL A 132 -5.67 17.55 26.82
N ALA A 133 -5.24 18.55 26.05
CA ALA A 133 -4.31 19.58 26.52
C ALA A 133 -5.14 20.83 26.82
N THR A 134 -5.35 21.12 28.10
CA THR A 134 -5.84 22.41 28.58
C THR A 134 -4.68 23.40 28.55
N SER A 135 -4.67 24.33 27.62
CA SER A 135 -3.89 25.54 27.72
C SER A 135 -4.82 26.74 27.75
N SER A 136 -4.90 27.37 28.93
CA SER A 136 -5.56 28.64 29.09
C SER A 136 -4.63 29.75 28.62
N THR A 137 -4.96 30.39 27.50
CA THR A 137 -4.42 31.71 27.19
C THR A 137 -5.57 32.69 27.03
N ARG A 138 -5.70 33.53 28.07
CA ARG A 138 -6.60 34.67 28.10
C ARG A 138 -6.05 35.75 27.15
N ARG A 139 -6.71 36.01 26.03
CA ARG A 139 -6.44 37.18 25.19
C ARG A 139 -7.51 38.23 25.40
N ARG A 140 -7.06 39.46 25.72
CA ARG A 140 -7.86 40.69 25.90
C ARG A 140 -8.61 41.02 24.56
N PRO A 141 -9.85 41.56 24.62
CA PRO A 141 -10.57 41.98 23.43
C PRO A 141 -10.05 43.30 22.88
N ARG A 142 -9.82 43.36 21.58
CA ARG A 142 -9.62 44.61 20.84
C ARG A 142 -10.97 45.02 20.23
N LYS A 143 -11.36 46.25 20.56
CA LYS A 143 -12.51 46.99 20.04
C LYS A 143 -12.13 47.59 18.68
N GLY A 144 -12.85 47.26 17.62
CA GLY A 144 -12.76 47.91 16.31
C GLY A 144 -14.13 47.94 15.65
N PRO A 145 -14.42 48.87 14.73
CA PRO A 145 -15.78 49.26 14.39
C PRO A 145 -16.48 48.28 13.48
N GLU A 146 -17.81 48.19 13.63
CA GLU A 146 -18.76 47.42 12.82
C GLU A 146 -18.83 47.95 11.39
N VAL A 147 -18.74 47.05 10.39
CA VAL A 147 -19.06 47.30 9.01
C VAL A 147 -20.22 46.37 8.62
N PRO A 148 -21.30 46.87 7.96
CA PRO A 148 -22.47 46.05 7.69
C PRO A 148 -22.22 45.03 6.59
N VAL A 149 -22.46 43.77 6.90
CA VAL A 149 -22.39 42.65 5.96
C VAL A 149 -23.74 42.50 5.26
N GLN A 150 -23.94 43.20 4.16
CA GLN A 150 -25.11 42.94 3.31
C GLN A 150 -24.95 43.23 1.81
N GLN A 151 -23.73 43.50 1.31
CA GLN A 151 -23.53 43.76 -0.13
C GLN A 151 -22.47 42.90 -0.83
N ALA A 152 -21.86 41.93 -0.16
CA ALA A 152 -20.81 41.08 -0.75
C ALA A 152 -21.31 39.76 -1.38
N SER A 153 -22.56 39.37 -1.10
CA SER A 153 -23.08 38.08 -1.63
C SER A 153 -23.72 38.13 -2.99
N THR A 154 -24.06 39.35 -3.48
CA THR A 154 -24.75 39.54 -4.78
C THR A 154 -23.77 39.73 -5.95
N ALA A 155 -22.55 40.19 -5.69
CA ALA A 155 -21.53 40.40 -6.71
C ALA A 155 -20.88 39.08 -7.21
N ILE A 156 -20.72 38.07 -6.33
CA ILE A 156 -20.10 36.79 -6.67
C ILE A 156 -21.06 35.88 -7.47
N GLN A 157 -22.36 36.04 -7.31
CA GLN A 157 -23.36 35.25 -8.02
C GLN A 157 -23.63 35.73 -9.46
N THR A 158 -23.26 36.97 -9.79
CA THR A 158 -23.44 37.55 -11.13
C THR A 158 -22.25 37.19 -12.06
N GLU A 159 -21.08 36.92 -11.55
CA GLU A 159 -19.92 36.47 -12.36
C GLU A 159 -19.94 34.98 -12.74
N LEU A 160 -20.74 34.17 -12.08
CA LEU A 160 -20.80 32.72 -12.34
C LEU A 160 -21.84 32.30 -13.39
N ASN A 161 -22.76 33.20 -13.82
CA ASN A 161 -23.87 32.86 -14.72
C ASN A 161 -23.88 33.59 -16.05
N GLY A 162 -22.82 34.22 -16.50
CA GLY A 162 -22.79 35.01 -17.72
C GLY A 162 -21.95 34.43 -18.84
N HIS A 163 -22.43 33.43 -19.55
CA HIS A 163 -22.03 33.19 -20.94
C HIS A 163 -23.20 32.66 -21.76
N ALA A 164 -23.82 33.54 -22.51
CA ALA A 164 -24.67 33.18 -23.65
C ALA A 164 -23.81 32.99 -24.92
N PRO A 165 -24.18 32.09 -25.84
CA PRO A 165 -23.34 31.74 -26.98
C PRO A 165 -23.38 32.80 -28.07
N ALA A 166 -22.21 33.24 -28.54
CA ALA A 166 -22.05 34.06 -29.74
C ALA A 166 -21.72 33.14 -30.93
N ALA A 167 -22.38 33.46 -32.06
CA ALA A 167 -22.32 32.80 -33.35
C ALA A 167 -20.93 32.93 -34.05
N PRO A 168 -20.61 32.06 -35.05
CA PRO A 168 -19.27 31.90 -35.57
C PRO A 168 -18.86 33.01 -36.55
N ALA A 169 -17.68 33.59 -36.35
CA ALA A 169 -17.03 34.46 -37.29
C ALA A 169 -15.89 33.75 -38.01
N ALA A 170 -15.77 34.10 -39.28
CA ALA A 170 -14.98 33.48 -40.33
C ALA A 170 -13.47 33.32 -40.06
N SER A 171 -12.95 32.26 -40.64
CA SER A 171 -11.55 31.86 -40.74
C SER A 171 -10.64 32.90 -41.41
N ALA A 172 -9.52 33.22 -40.77
CA ALA A 172 -8.35 33.84 -41.41
C ALA A 172 -7.20 32.82 -41.51
N PRO A 173 -6.37 32.90 -42.57
CA PRO A 173 -5.48 31.77 -42.94
C PRO A 173 -4.22 31.66 -42.10
N ALA A 174 -3.79 30.43 -41.93
CA ALA A 174 -2.56 30.04 -41.21
C ALA A 174 -1.30 30.54 -41.93
N PRO A 175 -0.23 30.93 -41.21
CA PRO A 175 1.05 31.27 -41.83
C PRO A 175 1.76 30.02 -42.31
N ALA A 176 2.34 30.12 -43.51
CA ALA A 176 3.08 29.09 -44.20
C ALA A 176 4.33 28.67 -43.42
N ALA A 177 4.59 27.35 -43.37
CA ALA A 177 5.83 26.77 -42.90
C ALA A 177 6.98 27.10 -43.86
N PRO A 178 8.23 27.29 -43.40
CA PRO A 178 9.36 27.57 -44.25
C PRO A 178 9.72 26.34 -45.11
N ALA A 179 9.92 26.60 -46.39
CA ALA A 179 10.36 25.61 -47.38
C ALA A 179 11.75 25.07 -47.06
N VAL A 180 11.87 23.77 -47.02
CA VAL A 180 13.13 23.03 -46.96
C VAL A 180 13.70 22.96 -48.39
N PRO A 181 14.98 23.23 -48.63
CA PRO A 181 15.55 23.17 -50.00
C PRO A 181 15.61 21.71 -50.46
N ALA A 182 15.05 21.46 -51.62
CA ALA A 182 15.18 20.21 -52.37
C ALA A 182 16.57 20.07 -52.93
N GLY A 183 17.25 18.95 -52.66
CA GLY A 183 18.54 18.65 -53.26
C GLY A 183 19.25 17.50 -52.58
N GLY A 184 18.76 16.28 -52.70
CA GLY A 184 19.44 15.04 -52.38
C GLY A 184 18.68 13.90 -53.04
N GLU A 185 19.28 13.20 -54.00
CA GLU A 185 18.68 12.03 -54.67
C GLU A 185 18.29 10.99 -53.60
N ARG A 186 17.02 10.69 -53.50
CA ARG A 186 16.53 9.69 -52.57
C ARG A 186 17.01 8.31 -53.02
N PRO A 187 17.73 7.55 -52.19
CA PRO A 187 18.23 6.22 -52.54
C PRO A 187 17.09 5.31 -52.99
N LEU A 188 17.27 4.65 -54.15
CA LEU A 188 16.28 3.74 -54.73
C LEU A 188 16.33 2.41 -53.97
N ALA A 189 15.32 2.14 -53.13
CA ALA A 189 15.17 0.87 -52.41
C ALA A 189 13.71 0.45 -52.37
N LYS A 190 13.43 -0.85 -52.53
CA LYS A 190 12.11 -1.42 -52.44
C LYS A 190 11.56 -1.33 -50.98
N PRO A 191 10.22 -1.23 -50.76
CA PRO A 191 9.64 -1.06 -49.42
C PRO A 191 10.13 -2.06 -48.35
N PRO A 192 10.33 -3.37 -48.65
CA PRO A 192 10.86 -4.31 -47.66
C PRO A 192 12.29 -4.02 -47.24
N VAL A 193 13.15 -3.49 -48.18
CA VAL A 193 14.55 -3.15 -47.92
C VAL A 193 14.65 -1.90 -47.06
N ARG A 194 13.77 -0.91 -47.27
CA ARG A 194 13.67 0.28 -46.40
C ARG A 194 13.29 -0.06 -44.97
N LYS A 195 12.36 -1.02 -44.81
CA LYS A 195 12.00 -1.51 -43.51
C LYS A 195 13.18 -2.22 -42.82
N LEU A 196 13.86 -3.10 -43.53
CA LEU A 196 15.03 -3.83 -43.01
C LEU A 196 16.16 -2.87 -42.60
N ALA A 197 16.47 -1.84 -43.43
CA ALA A 197 17.46 -0.85 -43.11
C ALA A 197 17.08 -0.06 -41.84
N LYS A 198 15.79 0.28 -41.67
CA LYS A 198 15.28 0.94 -40.46
C LYS A 198 15.38 0.05 -39.22
N ASP A 199 15.06 -1.24 -39.37
CA ASP A 199 15.09 -2.20 -38.27
C ASP A 199 16.54 -2.53 -37.82
N LEU A 200 17.52 -2.40 -38.75
CA LEU A 200 18.96 -2.60 -38.51
C LEU A 200 19.71 -1.29 -38.24
N GLY A 201 19.06 -0.13 -38.23
CA GLY A 201 19.68 1.16 -37.97
C GLY A 201 20.64 1.64 -39.04
N VAL A 202 20.51 1.14 -40.29
CA VAL A 202 21.41 1.50 -41.42
C VAL A 202 20.82 2.65 -42.22
N ASP A 203 21.64 3.71 -42.45
CA ASP A 203 21.25 4.83 -43.31
C ASP A 203 21.46 4.44 -44.78
N LEU A 204 20.36 4.38 -45.54
CA LEU A 204 20.37 4.01 -46.94
C LEU A 204 21.14 4.99 -47.84
N THR A 205 21.47 6.18 -47.38
CA THR A 205 22.30 7.16 -48.12
C THR A 205 23.78 6.79 -48.13
N THR A 206 24.22 5.95 -47.21
CA THR A 206 25.61 5.49 -47.07
C THR A 206 25.85 4.11 -47.69
N VAL A 207 24.80 3.44 -48.15
CA VAL A 207 24.88 2.11 -48.74
C VAL A 207 25.11 2.19 -50.23
N VAL A 208 26.17 1.51 -50.70
CA VAL A 208 26.45 1.42 -52.15
C VAL A 208 25.51 0.41 -52.80
N PRO A 209 24.69 0.83 -53.78
CA PRO A 209 23.73 -0.06 -54.42
C PRO A 209 24.43 -1.04 -55.38
N THR A 210 24.15 -2.35 -55.26
CA THR A 210 24.65 -3.40 -56.18
C THR A 210 23.58 -3.98 -57.08
N GLY A 211 22.33 -3.59 -56.90
CA GLY A 211 21.20 -4.07 -57.71
C GLY A 211 21.13 -3.40 -59.10
N PRO A 212 20.42 -4.02 -60.08
CA PRO A 212 20.17 -3.41 -61.36
C PRO A 212 19.45 -2.07 -61.25
N ASP A 213 19.83 -1.12 -62.07
CA ASP A 213 19.34 0.27 -62.08
C ASP A 213 19.64 1.07 -60.82
N GLY A 214 20.71 0.72 -60.07
CA GLY A 214 21.11 1.46 -58.87
C GLY A 214 20.14 1.25 -57.66
N ILE A 215 19.43 0.14 -57.61
CA ILE A 215 18.52 -0.18 -56.52
C ILE A 215 19.27 -0.90 -55.40
N ILE A 216 19.12 -0.40 -54.16
CA ILE A 216 19.70 -1.04 -52.97
C ILE A 216 18.95 -2.35 -52.69
N THR A 217 19.72 -3.44 -52.56
CA THR A 217 19.21 -4.78 -52.26
C THR A 217 19.26 -5.09 -50.77
N ARG A 218 18.64 -6.22 -50.37
CA ARG A 218 18.72 -6.70 -49.00
C ARG A 218 20.16 -7.05 -48.57
N GLU A 219 20.96 -7.57 -49.54
CA GLU A 219 22.35 -7.95 -49.32
C GLU A 219 23.23 -6.77 -49.06
N ASP A 220 22.98 -5.63 -49.71
CA ASP A 220 23.73 -4.36 -49.52
C ASP A 220 23.51 -3.83 -48.07
N VAL A 221 22.29 -3.95 -47.55
CA VAL A 221 21.99 -3.52 -46.18
C VAL A 221 22.71 -4.44 -45.17
N HIS A 222 22.75 -5.75 -45.42
CA HIS A 222 23.47 -6.68 -44.52
C HIS A 222 24.99 -6.49 -44.64
N ALA A 223 25.53 -6.20 -45.82
CA ALA A 223 26.97 -5.90 -46.02
C ALA A 223 27.37 -4.60 -45.29
N ALA A 224 26.49 -3.58 -45.28
CA ALA A 224 26.73 -2.34 -44.56
C ALA A 224 26.74 -2.57 -43.03
N VAL A 225 25.95 -3.47 -42.51
CA VAL A 225 26.01 -3.88 -41.09
C VAL A 225 27.31 -4.63 -40.77
N ALA A 226 27.77 -5.50 -41.67
CA ALA A 226 29.01 -6.28 -41.47
C ALA A 226 30.28 -5.42 -41.48
N VAL A 227 30.28 -4.30 -42.23
CA VAL A 227 31.41 -3.33 -42.26
C VAL A 227 31.43 -2.44 -41.03
N ALA A 228 30.32 -2.32 -40.30
CA ALA A 228 30.22 -1.54 -39.06
C ALA A 228 30.71 -2.28 -37.80
N ALA A 229 31.16 -3.55 -37.90
CA ALA A 229 31.77 -4.28 -36.79
C ALA A 229 33.31 -4.06 -36.82
N PRO A 230 33.94 -3.52 -35.76
CA PRO A 230 35.38 -3.23 -35.78
C PRO A 230 36.19 -4.50 -35.66
N ALA A 231 37.08 -4.73 -36.63
CA ALA A 231 38.17 -5.71 -36.58
C ALA A 231 39.22 -5.25 -35.57
N ALA A 232 39.57 -6.14 -34.66
CA ALA A 232 40.69 -5.94 -33.72
C ALA A 232 42.03 -5.94 -34.42
N THR A 233 42.85 -4.89 -34.23
CA THR A 233 44.33 -4.95 -34.38
C THR A 233 44.94 -3.87 -33.48
N GLU A 234 45.79 -4.26 -32.52
CA GLU A 234 46.73 -3.39 -31.82
C GLU A 234 47.83 -2.88 -32.77
N PRO A 235 48.47 -1.72 -32.55
CA PRO A 235 49.33 -1.44 -31.42
C PRO A 235 49.31 0.01 -30.87
N GLN A 236 49.61 0.10 -29.63
CA GLN A 236 50.21 1.11 -28.77
C GLN A 236 50.63 2.45 -29.40
N ALA A 237 49.95 3.54 -29.00
CA ALA A 237 50.53 4.92 -28.97
C ALA A 237 49.85 5.68 -27.81
N ALA A 238 50.65 6.54 -27.17
CA ALA A 238 50.42 7.25 -25.91
C ALA A 238 49.09 7.98 -25.74
N PRO A 239 48.61 8.23 -24.50
CA PRO A 239 47.27 8.69 -24.25
C PRO A 239 47.09 10.18 -24.55
N ALA A 240 46.21 10.48 -25.48
CA ALA A 240 45.58 11.80 -25.56
C ALA A 240 44.51 11.95 -24.45
N PRO A 241 44.28 13.13 -23.88
CA PRO A 241 43.34 13.30 -22.80
C PRO A 241 41.92 12.96 -23.27
N ALA A 242 41.33 12.04 -22.59
CA ALA A 242 39.92 11.64 -22.76
C ALA A 242 39.00 12.88 -22.63
N PRO A 243 37.95 13.02 -23.47
CA PRO A 243 36.90 14.00 -23.19
C PRO A 243 36.33 13.68 -21.81
N ALA A 244 36.27 14.71 -20.97
CA ALA A 244 35.73 14.62 -19.63
C ALA A 244 34.39 13.93 -19.70
N ALA A 245 34.31 12.72 -19.12
CA ALA A 245 33.04 12.11 -18.78
C ALA A 245 32.24 13.19 -18.03
N GLU A 246 31.05 13.51 -18.53
CA GLU A 246 30.12 14.34 -17.79
C GLU A 246 30.11 13.81 -16.37
N ALA A 247 30.54 14.67 -15.44
CA ALA A 247 30.60 14.33 -14.02
C ALA A 247 29.22 13.87 -13.63
N ALA A 248 29.07 12.55 -13.41
CA ALA A 248 27.90 12.01 -12.77
C ALA A 248 27.69 12.87 -11.53
N VAL A 249 26.56 13.57 -11.48
CA VAL A 249 26.21 14.43 -10.36
C VAL A 249 26.29 13.53 -9.13
N SER A 250 27.40 13.62 -8.40
CA SER A 250 27.57 12.92 -7.13
C SER A 250 26.64 13.62 -6.16
N TYR A 251 25.41 13.12 -6.05
CA TYR A 251 24.51 13.54 -5.01
C TYR A 251 25.25 13.35 -3.68
N ASP A 252 25.36 14.44 -2.94
CA ASP A 252 26.01 14.45 -1.64
C ASP A 252 25.29 13.45 -0.73
N THR A 253 25.83 12.23 -0.60
CA THR A 253 25.26 11.13 0.18
C THR A 253 25.07 11.51 1.65
N ALA A 254 25.73 12.59 2.13
CA ALA A 254 25.49 13.15 3.46
C ALA A 254 24.13 13.88 3.56
N ARG A 255 23.54 14.30 2.44
CA ARG A 255 22.24 15.03 2.39
C ARG A 255 21.07 14.17 1.97
N GLU A 256 21.31 12.95 1.50
CA GLU A 256 20.27 12.02 1.02
C GLU A 256 20.39 10.70 1.76
N THR A 257 19.25 10.19 2.23
CA THR A 257 19.16 8.84 2.79
C THR A 257 18.36 7.97 1.84
N ARG A 258 18.97 6.93 1.33
CA ARG A 258 18.30 5.93 0.48
C ARG A 258 17.77 4.80 1.34
N ILE A 259 16.45 4.59 1.31
CA ILE A 259 15.78 3.55 2.08
C ILE A 259 15.25 2.52 1.09
N PRO A 260 15.70 1.26 1.13
CA PRO A 260 15.18 0.21 0.25
C PRO A 260 13.70 -0.06 0.56
N VAL A 261 12.90 -0.24 -0.50
CA VAL A 261 11.47 -0.55 -0.38
C VAL A 261 11.31 -2.07 -0.34
N LYS A 262 11.09 -2.63 0.85
CA LYS A 262 10.97 -4.07 1.11
C LYS A 262 9.74 -4.38 1.98
N GLY A 263 9.34 -5.68 2.02
CA GLY A 263 8.30 -6.20 2.91
C GLY A 263 6.98 -5.43 2.81
N VAL A 264 6.38 -5.11 3.96
CA VAL A 264 5.08 -4.41 4.05
C VAL A 264 5.04 -3.12 3.21
N ARG A 265 6.13 -2.35 3.14
CA ARG A 265 6.18 -1.12 2.35
C ARG A 265 6.07 -1.40 0.84
N LYS A 266 6.76 -2.46 0.33
CA LYS A 266 6.67 -2.89 -1.08
C LYS A 266 5.23 -3.33 -1.40
N ALA A 267 4.64 -4.18 -0.55
CA ALA A 267 3.27 -4.66 -0.72
C ALA A 267 2.23 -3.52 -0.69
N THR A 268 2.36 -2.59 0.29
CA THR A 268 1.48 -1.42 0.37
C THR A 268 1.59 -0.53 -0.86
N ALA A 269 2.81 -0.28 -1.36
CA ALA A 269 3.00 0.53 -2.56
C ALA A 269 2.32 -0.11 -3.78
N ALA A 270 2.51 -1.41 -3.99
CA ALA A 270 1.85 -2.14 -5.08
C ALA A 270 0.31 -2.13 -4.94
N ALA A 271 -0.22 -2.37 -3.73
CA ALA A 271 -1.65 -2.33 -3.45
C ALA A 271 -2.26 -0.95 -3.71
N MET A 272 -1.59 0.13 -3.27
CA MET A 272 -2.08 1.50 -3.47
C MET A 272 -2.05 1.93 -4.94
N VAL A 273 -0.98 1.61 -5.66
CA VAL A 273 -0.88 1.87 -7.11
C VAL A 273 -1.96 1.07 -7.85
N GLY A 274 -2.07 -0.24 -7.58
CA GLY A 274 -3.10 -1.09 -8.17
C GLY A 274 -4.51 -0.53 -7.95
N SER A 275 -4.86 -0.16 -6.72
CA SER A 275 -6.19 0.39 -6.41
C SER A 275 -6.43 1.75 -7.06
N ALA A 276 -5.49 2.69 -6.93
CA ALA A 276 -5.68 4.07 -7.40
C ALA A 276 -5.85 4.17 -8.92
N PHE A 277 -5.25 3.27 -9.69
CA PHE A 277 -5.28 3.31 -11.16
C PHE A 277 -6.26 2.31 -11.79
N THR A 278 -6.87 1.42 -11.02
CA THR A 278 -7.88 0.47 -11.53
C THR A 278 -9.29 0.85 -11.09
N ALA A 279 -9.48 1.38 -9.89
CA ALA A 279 -10.77 1.82 -9.38
C ALA A 279 -10.92 3.35 -9.54
N PRO A 280 -11.88 3.84 -10.34
CA PRO A 280 -12.18 5.28 -10.41
C PRO A 280 -12.69 5.77 -9.05
N HIS A 281 -11.85 6.49 -8.29
CA HIS A 281 -12.21 7.00 -6.97
C HIS A 281 -13.03 8.28 -7.07
N VAL A 282 -14.13 8.31 -6.33
CA VAL A 282 -14.89 9.52 -6.01
C VAL A 282 -14.96 9.66 -4.49
N THR A 283 -14.88 10.89 -3.99
CA THR A 283 -14.99 11.17 -2.55
C THR A 283 -16.06 12.22 -2.29
N GLU A 284 -16.99 11.90 -1.42
CA GLU A 284 -18.02 12.79 -0.93
C GLU A 284 -17.76 13.19 0.52
N PHE A 285 -18.18 14.40 0.88
CA PHE A 285 -17.90 14.96 2.20
C PHE A 285 -19.18 15.44 2.88
N VAL A 286 -19.25 15.23 4.20
CA VAL A 286 -20.28 15.85 5.04
C VAL A 286 -19.69 16.29 6.37
N THR A 287 -20.01 17.52 6.79
CA THR A 287 -19.66 18.01 8.12
C THR A 287 -20.84 17.89 9.04
N VAL A 288 -20.67 17.30 10.23
CA VAL A 288 -21.75 16.86 11.09
C VAL A 288 -21.50 17.21 12.57
N ASP A 289 -22.58 17.62 13.27
CA ASP A 289 -22.59 17.87 14.71
C ASP A 289 -22.73 16.54 15.48
N VAL A 290 -21.62 16.06 16.05
CA VAL A 290 -21.54 14.81 16.80
C VAL A 290 -21.65 14.98 18.33
N THR A 291 -22.11 16.15 18.80
CA THR A 291 -22.21 16.43 20.25
C THR A 291 -23.05 15.40 21.00
N ARG A 292 -24.14 14.90 20.40
CA ARG A 292 -24.98 13.87 21.03
C ARG A 292 -24.30 12.51 21.05
N THR A 293 -23.56 12.20 20.00
CA THR A 293 -22.75 10.99 19.92
C THR A 293 -21.65 11.01 20.98
N MET A 294 -20.96 12.15 21.15
CA MET A 294 -19.96 12.29 22.20
C MET A 294 -20.56 12.14 23.60
N LYS A 295 -21.77 12.68 23.83
CA LYS A 295 -22.48 12.48 25.09
C LYS A 295 -22.82 10.99 25.31
N LEU A 296 -23.31 10.29 24.30
CA LEU A 296 -23.59 8.86 24.39
C LEU A 296 -22.30 8.04 24.65
N VAL A 297 -21.17 8.41 24.08
CA VAL A 297 -19.87 7.78 24.39
C VAL A 297 -19.56 7.87 25.89
N GLU A 298 -19.79 9.02 26.52
CA GLU A 298 -19.55 9.19 27.96
C GLU A 298 -20.57 8.39 28.80
N GLU A 299 -21.82 8.33 28.37
CA GLU A 299 -22.87 7.51 29.03
C GLU A 299 -22.50 6.02 28.96
N LEU A 300 -22.09 5.51 27.78
CA LEU A 300 -21.71 4.11 27.61
C LEU A 300 -20.44 3.72 28.38
N LYS A 301 -19.49 4.64 28.56
CA LYS A 301 -18.30 4.39 29.41
C LYS A 301 -18.65 4.12 30.87
N ALA A 302 -19.74 4.69 31.35
CA ALA A 302 -20.23 4.50 32.72
C ALA A 302 -21.18 3.30 32.87
N ASP A 303 -21.58 2.69 31.74
CA ASP A 303 -22.53 1.57 31.73
C ASP A 303 -21.84 0.25 32.12
N LYS A 304 -22.55 -0.57 32.91
CA LYS A 304 -22.05 -1.86 33.39
C LYS A 304 -21.80 -2.86 32.27
N ASP A 305 -22.58 -2.82 31.19
CA ASP A 305 -22.46 -3.71 30.04
C ASP A 305 -21.20 -3.45 29.23
N PHE A 306 -20.55 -2.29 29.46
CA PHE A 306 -19.28 -1.90 28.86
C PHE A 306 -18.11 -1.92 29.84
N ALA A 307 -18.29 -2.48 31.03
CA ALA A 307 -17.24 -2.59 32.04
C ALA A 307 -16.03 -3.37 31.46
N GLY A 308 -14.85 -2.77 31.50
CA GLY A 308 -13.61 -3.35 30.93
C GLY A 308 -13.45 -3.18 29.41
N LEU A 309 -14.46 -2.68 28.70
CA LEU A 309 -14.40 -2.43 27.27
C LEU A 309 -13.95 -1.00 26.95
N ARG A 310 -13.29 -0.82 25.81
CA ARG A 310 -12.90 0.51 25.32
C ARG A 310 -14.01 1.16 24.52
N VAL A 311 -14.75 2.06 25.13
CA VAL A 311 -15.76 2.86 24.44
C VAL A 311 -15.13 4.17 23.95
N ASN A 312 -15.19 4.42 22.64
CA ASN A 312 -14.71 5.63 22.01
C ASN A 312 -15.63 6.03 20.84
N PRO A 313 -15.49 7.21 20.24
CA PRO A 313 -16.33 7.64 19.13
C PRO A 313 -16.28 6.70 17.91
N LEU A 314 -15.14 6.03 17.66
CA LEU A 314 -14.99 5.09 16.54
C LEU A 314 -15.97 3.92 16.64
N LEU A 315 -16.29 3.45 17.84
CA LEU A 315 -17.29 2.41 18.06
C LEU A 315 -18.67 2.80 17.51
N LEU A 316 -19.12 4.02 17.81
CA LEU A 316 -20.41 4.51 17.33
C LEU A 316 -20.38 4.83 15.83
N ILE A 317 -19.25 5.31 15.31
CA ILE A 317 -19.06 5.53 13.87
C ILE A 317 -19.09 4.19 13.12
N ALA A 318 -18.40 3.17 13.63
CA ALA A 318 -18.44 1.82 13.08
C ALA A 318 -19.87 1.26 13.05
N LYS A 319 -20.59 1.36 14.16
CA LYS A 319 -21.99 0.90 14.21
C LYS A 319 -22.89 1.71 13.27
N ALA A 320 -22.67 3.03 13.14
CA ALA A 320 -23.41 3.88 12.19
C ALA A 320 -23.17 3.45 10.74
N LEU A 321 -21.91 3.17 10.35
CA LEU A 321 -21.58 2.67 9.02
C LEU A 321 -22.23 1.30 8.76
N LEU A 322 -22.18 0.36 9.70
CA LEU A 322 -22.80 -0.96 9.57
C LEU A 322 -24.33 -0.86 9.37
N VAL A 323 -25.00 0.07 10.07
CA VAL A 323 -26.42 0.33 9.87
C VAL A 323 -26.70 1.02 8.54
N ALA A 324 -25.85 1.95 8.10
CA ALA A 324 -25.97 2.58 6.79
C ALA A 324 -25.82 1.56 5.65
N ILE A 325 -24.87 0.62 5.76
CA ILE A 325 -24.68 -0.49 4.81
C ILE A 325 -25.91 -1.40 4.79
N LYS A 326 -26.46 -1.76 5.95
CA LYS A 326 -27.69 -2.57 6.03
C LYS A 326 -28.87 -1.93 5.29
N ARG A 327 -28.97 -0.59 5.33
CA ARG A 327 -30.02 0.18 4.65
C ARG A 327 -29.75 0.37 3.14
N ASN A 328 -28.48 0.34 2.74
CA ASN A 328 -28.01 0.53 1.39
C ASN A 328 -27.02 -0.60 1.03
N PRO A 329 -27.49 -1.84 0.87
CA PRO A 329 -26.61 -3.02 0.78
C PRO A 329 -25.70 -3.02 -0.46
N ASP A 330 -26.09 -2.38 -1.53
CA ASP A 330 -25.34 -2.33 -2.80
C ASP A 330 -23.99 -1.62 -2.66
N VAL A 331 -23.79 -0.79 -1.60
CA VAL A 331 -22.50 -0.20 -1.32
C VAL A 331 -21.44 -1.24 -0.92
N ASN A 332 -21.85 -2.40 -0.42
CA ASN A 332 -20.95 -3.45 0.06
C ASN A 332 -20.72 -4.51 -1.02
N ALA A 333 -20.04 -4.13 -2.10
CA ALA A 333 -19.80 -4.97 -3.26
C ALA A 333 -18.30 -5.09 -3.59
N SER A 334 -17.96 -5.93 -4.54
CA SER A 334 -16.64 -5.97 -5.17
C SER A 334 -16.79 -6.15 -6.66
N TRP A 335 -15.83 -5.59 -7.41
CA TRP A 335 -15.73 -5.71 -8.84
C TRP A 335 -14.94 -6.98 -9.19
N ASP A 336 -15.57 -7.92 -9.92
CA ASP A 336 -14.88 -9.08 -10.48
C ASP A 336 -14.60 -8.80 -11.97
N GLU A 337 -13.34 -8.45 -12.26
CA GLU A 337 -12.91 -8.13 -13.62
C GLU A 337 -12.91 -9.36 -14.52
N ALA A 338 -12.60 -10.53 -13.96
CA ALA A 338 -12.50 -11.77 -14.76
C ALA A 338 -13.87 -12.28 -15.19
N ALA A 339 -14.85 -12.24 -14.28
CA ALA A 339 -16.23 -12.64 -14.56
C ALA A 339 -17.07 -11.51 -15.18
N GLN A 340 -16.59 -10.26 -15.15
CA GLN A 340 -17.35 -9.04 -15.51
C GLN A 340 -18.64 -8.92 -14.71
N GLU A 341 -18.53 -9.14 -13.38
CA GLU A 341 -19.66 -9.14 -12.46
C GLU A 341 -19.44 -8.21 -11.28
N ILE A 342 -20.54 -7.70 -10.73
CA ILE A 342 -20.59 -7.01 -9.44
C ILE A 342 -21.05 -8.03 -8.39
N VAL A 343 -20.19 -8.30 -7.42
CA VAL A 343 -20.48 -9.24 -6.34
C VAL A 343 -20.93 -8.47 -5.09
N VAL A 344 -22.25 -8.40 -4.86
CA VAL A 344 -22.81 -7.80 -3.63
C VAL A 344 -22.66 -8.78 -2.47
N LYS A 345 -22.02 -8.31 -1.38
CA LYS A 345 -21.71 -9.12 -0.21
C LYS A 345 -22.74 -8.89 0.89
N HIS A 346 -23.40 -9.94 1.34
CA HIS A 346 -24.39 -9.90 2.41
C HIS A 346 -23.79 -10.03 3.83
N TYR A 347 -22.47 -9.93 3.92
CA TYR A 347 -21.70 -9.86 5.16
C TYR A 347 -20.80 -8.63 5.13
N VAL A 348 -20.43 -8.11 6.30
CA VAL A 348 -19.52 -6.97 6.39
C VAL A 348 -18.31 -7.36 7.23
N ASN A 349 -17.15 -7.43 6.58
CA ASN A 349 -15.85 -7.50 7.23
C ASN A 349 -15.27 -6.09 7.30
N LEU A 350 -15.38 -5.48 8.48
CA LEU A 350 -15.06 -4.07 8.66
C LEU A 350 -13.56 -3.86 8.88
N GLY A 351 -12.88 -3.29 7.89
CA GLY A 351 -11.49 -2.88 7.98
C GLY A 351 -11.30 -1.65 8.88
N ILE A 352 -10.25 -1.66 9.67
CA ILE A 352 -9.85 -0.53 10.51
C ILE A 352 -8.40 -0.18 10.19
N ALA A 353 -8.18 0.99 9.61
CA ALA A 353 -6.82 1.46 9.33
C ALA A 353 -6.06 1.72 10.63
N ALA A 354 -4.96 1.02 10.84
CA ALA A 354 -4.13 1.11 12.02
C ALA A 354 -2.69 1.47 11.66
N ALA A 355 -2.18 2.56 12.26
CA ALA A 355 -0.78 2.93 12.15
C ALA A 355 0.04 2.09 13.13
N THR A 356 1.06 1.39 12.62
CA THR A 356 1.98 0.56 13.40
C THR A 356 3.43 0.97 13.16
N PRO A 357 4.38 0.53 13.98
CA PRO A 357 5.80 0.76 13.73
C PRO A 357 6.30 0.18 12.39
N ARG A 358 5.64 -0.88 11.88
CA ARG A 358 5.95 -1.49 10.58
C ARG A 358 5.32 -0.75 9.39
N GLY A 359 4.40 0.18 9.63
CA GLY A 359 3.65 0.89 8.61
C GLY A 359 2.14 0.85 8.85
N LEU A 360 1.37 1.33 7.88
CA LEU A 360 -0.09 1.29 7.92
C LEU A 360 -0.57 -0.12 7.53
N ILE A 361 -1.39 -0.73 8.38
CA ILE A 361 -2.07 -2.01 8.11
C ILE A 361 -3.58 -1.84 8.27
N VAL A 362 -4.36 -2.71 7.62
CA VAL A 362 -5.82 -2.66 7.66
C VAL A 362 -6.39 -4.04 8.04
N PRO A 363 -6.27 -4.44 9.32
CA PRO A 363 -6.98 -5.62 9.79
C PRO A 363 -8.49 -5.38 9.79
N ASN A 364 -9.27 -6.46 9.69
CA ASN A 364 -10.72 -6.36 9.65
C ASN A 364 -11.41 -7.21 10.70
N ILE A 365 -12.59 -6.74 11.16
CA ILE A 365 -13.50 -7.45 12.05
C ILE A 365 -14.44 -8.25 11.17
N LYS A 366 -14.36 -9.57 11.24
CA LYS A 366 -15.22 -10.49 10.49
C LYS A 366 -16.65 -10.40 11.00
N ASP A 367 -17.60 -10.45 10.08
CA ASP A 367 -19.05 -10.42 10.34
C ASP A 367 -19.47 -9.29 11.32
N ALA A 368 -18.87 -8.11 11.15
CA ALA A 368 -19.10 -6.97 12.03
C ALA A 368 -20.59 -6.55 12.10
N HIS A 369 -21.34 -6.79 11.01
CA HIS A 369 -22.77 -6.46 10.92
C HIS A 369 -23.62 -7.25 11.93
N ALA A 370 -23.23 -8.48 12.26
CA ALA A 370 -23.95 -9.35 13.19
C ALA A 370 -23.62 -9.07 14.66
N LYS A 371 -22.59 -8.27 14.96
CA LYS A 371 -22.12 -8.00 16.31
C LYS A 371 -22.99 -6.99 17.05
N THR A 372 -23.29 -7.27 18.32
CA THR A 372 -23.85 -6.29 19.26
C THR A 372 -22.83 -5.17 19.53
N LEU A 373 -23.26 -4.07 20.12
CA LEU A 373 -22.35 -2.94 20.39
C LEU A 373 -21.23 -3.31 21.38
N PRO A 374 -21.46 -4.07 22.50
CA PRO A 374 -20.38 -4.57 23.34
C PRO A 374 -19.40 -5.50 22.60
N GLN A 375 -19.90 -6.46 21.81
CA GLN A 375 -19.06 -7.37 21.02
C GLN A 375 -18.21 -6.62 19.98
N LEU A 376 -18.76 -5.57 19.38
CA LEU A 376 -18.01 -4.71 18.46
C LEU A 376 -16.92 -3.91 19.20
N ALA A 377 -17.21 -3.44 20.42
CA ALA A 377 -16.22 -2.74 21.25
C ALA A 377 -15.06 -3.67 21.66
N GLU A 378 -15.37 -4.91 22.02
CA GLU A 378 -14.39 -5.96 22.32
C GLU A 378 -13.51 -6.23 21.10
N SER A 379 -14.13 -6.54 19.94
CA SER A 379 -13.40 -6.82 18.70
C SER A 379 -12.52 -5.65 18.25
N LEU A 380 -12.99 -4.39 18.40
CA LEU A 380 -12.17 -3.20 18.14
C LEU A 380 -10.98 -3.10 19.10
N GLY A 381 -11.19 -3.43 20.38
CA GLY A 381 -10.16 -3.45 21.41
C GLY A 381 -9.05 -4.46 21.10
N GLU A 382 -9.44 -5.70 20.76
CA GLU A 382 -8.54 -6.80 20.38
C GLU A 382 -7.75 -6.46 19.12
N LEU A 383 -8.44 -5.99 18.07
CA LEU A 383 -7.82 -5.59 16.81
C LEU A 383 -6.73 -4.53 17.04
N VAL A 384 -7.05 -3.48 17.80
CA VAL A 384 -6.11 -2.38 18.07
C VAL A 384 -4.93 -2.86 18.92
N SER A 385 -5.17 -3.74 19.92
CA SER A 385 -4.10 -4.32 20.74
C SER A 385 -3.16 -5.18 19.90
N THR A 386 -3.72 -6.11 19.10
CA THR A 386 -2.94 -7.01 18.22
C THR A 386 -2.13 -6.22 17.19
N ALA A 387 -2.74 -5.16 16.61
CA ALA A 387 -2.05 -4.31 15.65
C ALA A 387 -0.89 -3.54 16.29
N ARG A 388 -1.10 -3.03 17.50
CA ARG A 388 -0.08 -2.28 18.25
C ARG A 388 1.08 -3.17 18.67
N ASP A 389 0.79 -4.42 19.03
CA ASP A 389 1.80 -5.44 19.38
C ASP A 389 2.57 -5.96 18.14
N GLY A 390 2.17 -5.57 16.92
CA GLY A 390 2.78 -6.05 15.68
C GLY A 390 2.46 -7.51 15.35
N LYS A 391 1.43 -8.10 15.99
CA LYS A 391 1.03 -9.52 15.88
C LYS A 391 -0.13 -9.76 14.90
N THR A 392 -0.50 -8.77 14.09
CA THR A 392 -1.57 -8.92 13.09
C THR A 392 -1.13 -9.91 12.03
N SER A 393 -1.88 -10.99 11.89
CA SER A 393 -1.64 -12.01 10.87
C SER A 393 -2.10 -11.52 9.47
N PRO A 394 -1.53 -12.05 8.38
CA PRO A 394 -2.02 -11.80 7.03
C PRO A 394 -3.51 -12.16 6.86
N ALA A 395 -3.96 -13.26 7.44
CA ALA A 395 -5.36 -13.69 7.40
C ALA A 395 -6.33 -12.67 8.04
N ALA A 396 -5.88 -11.94 9.08
CA ALA A 396 -6.67 -10.89 9.71
C ALA A 396 -6.85 -9.65 8.82
N MET A 397 -6.01 -9.48 7.79
CA MET A 397 -6.07 -8.37 6.84
C MET A 397 -6.85 -8.72 5.56
N GLN A 398 -7.03 -10.00 5.26
CA GLN A 398 -7.70 -10.47 4.05
C GLN A 398 -9.23 -10.41 4.16
N GLY A 399 -9.89 -10.29 3.00
CA GLY A 399 -11.34 -10.37 2.89
C GLY A 399 -12.10 -9.22 3.56
N GLY A 400 -11.49 -8.04 3.71
CA GLY A 400 -12.18 -6.80 4.06
C GLY A 400 -13.22 -6.45 3.00
N THR A 401 -14.28 -5.75 3.39
CA THR A 401 -15.34 -5.32 2.46
C THR A 401 -15.50 -3.80 2.39
N VAL A 402 -15.39 -3.15 3.54
CA VAL A 402 -15.42 -1.69 3.70
C VAL A 402 -14.50 -1.31 4.85
N THR A 403 -13.77 -0.20 4.72
CA THR A 403 -12.80 0.24 5.72
C THR A 403 -13.20 1.56 6.38
N ILE A 404 -12.80 1.74 7.65
CA ILE A 404 -12.78 3.04 8.32
C ILE A 404 -11.33 3.46 8.57
N THR A 405 -11.00 4.71 8.23
CA THR A 405 -9.74 5.36 8.57
C THR A 405 -9.97 6.59 9.44
N ASN A 406 -9.31 6.67 10.59
CA ASN A 406 -9.44 7.81 11.50
C ASN A 406 -8.21 8.72 11.40
N VAL A 407 -8.30 9.75 10.56
CA VAL A 407 -7.26 10.77 10.40
C VAL A 407 -7.34 11.87 11.44
N GLY A 408 -8.47 11.95 12.15
CA GLY A 408 -8.71 12.92 13.20
C GLY A 408 -7.77 12.78 14.41
N VAL A 409 -7.20 11.60 14.64
CA VAL A 409 -6.18 11.37 15.68
C VAL A 409 -4.91 12.19 15.46
N PHE A 410 -4.64 12.60 14.23
CA PHE A 410 -3.53 13.47 13.84
C PHE A 410 -3.91 14.96 13.79
N GLY A 411 -5.14 15.32 14.16
CA GLY A 411 -5.67 16.68 14.10
C GLY A 411 -6.12 17.14 12.72
N VAL A 412 -6.16 16.22 11.73
CA VAL A 412 -6.58 16.49 10.35
C VAL A 412 -8.11 16.54 10.26
N ASP A 413 -8.65 17.50 9.55
CA ASP A 413 -10.11 17.71 9.47
C ASP A 413 -10.79 16.74 8.50
N THR A 414 -10.12 16.34 7.42
CA THR A 414 -10.64 15.38 6.42
C THR A 414 -9.51 14.90 5.50
N GLY A 415 -9.81 13.97 4.61
CA GLY A 415 -8.90 13.47 3.59
C GLY A 415 -9.65 12.67 2.53
N THR A 416 -8.98 12.34 1.43
CA THR A 416 -9.48 11.50 0.34
C THR A 416 -8.71 10.18 0.36
N PRO A 417 -9.12 9.19 1.17
CA PRO A 417 -8.40 7.94 1.29
C PRO A 417 -8.50 7.11 0.00
N ILE A 418 -7.44 6.38 -0.32
CA ILE A 418 -7.43 5.38 -1.39
C ILE A 418 -8.05 4.09 -0.85
N LEU A 419 -8.84 3.40 -1.67
CA LEU A 419 -9.48 2.14 -1.34
C LEU A 419 -8.45 1.02 -1.17
N ASN A 420 -8.70 0.11 -0.25
CA ASN A 420 -7.99 -1.17 -0.27
C ASN A 420 -8.43 -1.99 -1.49
N PRO A 421 -7.53 -2.73 -2.14
CA PRO A 421 -7.90 -3.58 -3.26
C PRO A 421 -9.05 -4.54 -2.93
N GLY A 422 -10.09 -4.56 -3.77
CA GLY A 422 -11.27 -5.43 -3.61
C GLY A 422 -12.33 -4.94 -2.61
N GLU A 423 -12.17 -3.73 -2.03
CA GLU A 423 -13.19 -3.05 -1.23
C GLU A 423 -13.91 -1.98 -2.06
N SER A 424 -15.19 -1.79 -1.78
CA SER A 424 -16.03 -0.81 -2.50
C SER A 424 -15.93 0.61 -1.95
N ALA A 425 -15.71 0.76 -0.65
CA ALA A 425 -15.74 2.06 0.01
C ALA A 425 -14.81 2.13 1.23
N ILE A 426 -14.33 3.34 1.52
CA ILE A 426 -13.58 3.68 2.73
C ILE A 426 -14.09 4.98 3.34
N LEU A 427 -14.42 4.95 4.62
CA LEU A 427 -14.90 6.11 5.38
C LEU A 427 -13.73 6.74 6.15
N ALA A 428 -13.35 7.97 5.80
CA ALA A 428 -12.42 8.75 6.60
C ALA A 428 -13.19 9.58 7.65
N VAL A 429 -12.65 9.58 8.86
CA VAL A 429 -13.17 10.35 9.99
C VAL A 429 -12.15 11.42 10.37
N GLY A 430 -12.58 12.67 10.29
CA GLY A 430 -11.77 13.82 10.66
C GLY A 430 -11.73 14.07 12.18
N ALA A 431 -10.94 15.06 12.57
CA ALA A 431 -10.83 15.48 13.96
C ALA A 431 -12.17 16.00 14.49
N ILE A 432 -12.59 15.48 15.65
CA ILE A 432 -13.76 16.02 16.37
C ILE A 432 -13.29 17.24 17.15
N LYS A 433 -13.77 18.42 16.77
CA LYS A 433 -13.38 19.70 17.36
C LYS A 433 -14.59 20.48 17.83
N LEU A 434 -14.39 21.32 18.86
CA LEU A 434 -15.41 22.28 19.27
C LEU A 434 -15.43 23.46 18.28
N GLN A 435 -16.55 23.61 17.58
CA GLN A 435 -16.73 24.64 16.54
C GLN A 435 -18.05 25.40 16.75
N PRO A 436 -18.15 26.66 16.27
CA PRO A 436 -19.42 27.38 16.21
C PRO A 436 -20.36 26.68 15.24
N TRP A 437 -21.56 26.34 15.67
CA TRP A 437 -22.55 25.61 14.88
C TRP A 437 -23.95 26.16 15.12
N VAL A 438 -24.76 26.26 14.07
CA VAL A 438 -26.15 26.70 14.22
C VAL A 438 -26.98 25.54 14.76
N HIS A 439 -27.41 25.67 16.02
CA HIS A 439 -28.28 24.68 16.67
C HIS A 439 -29.52 25.36 17.23
N LYS A 440 -30.71 24.93 16.77
CA LYS A 440 -32.00 25.50 17.13
C LYS A 440 -32.06 27.04 16.93
N GLY A 441 -31.56 27.48 15.76
CA GLY A 441 -31.57 28.89 15.34
C GLY A 441 -30.56 29.80 16.06
N LYS A 442 -29.65 29.25 16.87
CA LYS A 442 -28.62 29.99 17.60
C LYS A 442 -27.25 29.37 17.38
N VAL A 443 -26.21 30.19 17.23
CA VAL A 443 -24.83 29.74 17.19
C VAL A 443 -24.41 29.25 18.58
N LYS A 444 -23.96 28.02 18.64
CA LYS A 444 -23.49 27.36 19.88
C LYS A 444 -22.18 26.63 19.62
N PRO A 445 -21.28 26.51 20.61
CA PRO A 445 -20.16 25.58 20.50
C PRO A 445 -20.68 24.12 20.47
N ARG A 446 -20.29 23.38 19.41
CA ARG A 446 -20.67 21.99 19.22
C ARG A 446 -19.45 21.16 18.84
N GLN A 447 -19.47 19.89 19.19
CA GLN A 447 -18.49 18.92 18.72
C GLN A 447 -18.81 18.59 17.25
N VAL A 448 -17.92 18.97 16.34
CA VAL A 448 -18.13 18.84 14.89
C VAL A 448 -16.99 18.05 14.29
N THR A 449 -17.31 17.17 13.35
CA THR A 449 -16.33 16.45 12.55
C THR A 449 -16.74 16.46 11.07
N THR A 450 -15.78 16.27 10.18
CA THR A 450 -16.05 16.02 8.76
C THR A 450 -15.81 14.55 8.47
N LEU A 451 -16.75 13.93 7.78
CA LEU A 451 -16.67 12.58 7.26
C LEU A 451 -16.40 12.68 5.75
N ALA A 452 -15.57 11.79 5.24
CA ALA A 452 -15.32 11.63 3.82
C ALA A 452 -15.52 10.17 3.43
N LEU A 453 -16.38 9.88 2.47
CA LEU A 453 -16.59 8.55 1.91
C LEU A 453 -15.97 8.50 0.51
N SER A 454 -14.86 7.76 0.37
CA SER A 454 -14.31 7.43 -0.95
C SER A 454 -14.85 6.07 -1.38
N PHE A 455 -15.18 5.93 -2.66
CA PHE A 455 -15.73 4.70 -3.21
C PHE A 455 -15.31 4.47 -4.66
N ASP A 456 -15.38 3.22 -5.10
CA ASP A 456 -15.17 2.82 -6.50
C ASP A 456 -16.42 3.15 -7.32
N HIS A 457 -16.30 4.12 -8.24
CA HIS A 457 -17.45 4.61 -9.02
C HIS A 457 -17.96 3.61 -10.07
N ARG A 458 -17.31 2.46 -10.24
CA ARG A 458 -17.86 1.33 -11.00
C ARG A 458 -18.96 0.58 -10.23
N LEU A 459 -18.88 0.62 -8.89
CA LEU A 459 -19.77 -0.09 -7.96
C LEU A 459 -20.80 0.82 -7.33
N VAL A 460 -20.40 2.04 -7.00
CA VAL A 460 -21.18 3.01 -6.22
C VAL A 460 -21.29 4.30 -7.01
N ASP A 461 -22.50 4.70 -7.30
CA ASP A 461 -22.79 6.00 -7.92
C ASP A 461 -22.94 7.10 -6.86
N GLY A 462 -23.06 8.35 -7.32
CA GLY A 462 -23.21 9.50 -6.43
C GLY A 462 -24.49 9.47 -5.59
N GLU A 463 -25.57 8.85 -6.06
CA GLU A 463 -26.80 8.71 -5.29
C GLU A 463 -26.61 7.73 -4.12
N LEU A 464 -26.04 6.57 -4.40
CA LEU A 464 -25.81 5.52 -3.39
C LEU A 464 -24.78 5.99 -2.35
N GLY A 465 -23.64 6.57 -2.81
CA GLY A 465 -22.62 7.14 -1.93
C GLY A 465 -23.17 8.21 -1.00
N SER A 466 -23.94 9.15 -1.56
CA SER A 466 -24.61 10.23 -0.79
C SER A 466 -25.60 9.67 0.22
N LYS A 467 -26.40 8.65 -0.12
CA LYS A 467 -27.34 8.01 0.82
C LYS A 467 -26.63 7.38 1.99
N VAL A 468 -25.55 6.60 1.73
CA VAL A 468 -24.75 5.97 2.78
C VAL A 468 -24.14 7.02 3.70
N LEU A 469 -23.50 8.03 3.15
CA LEU A 469 -22.84 9.09 3.90
C LEU A 469 -23.86 9.91 4.72
N ALA A 470 -25.01 10.22 4.13
CA ALA A 470 -26.11 10.91 4.82
C ALA A 470 -26.70 10.09 5.97
N ASP A 471 -26.86 8.77 5.79
CA ASP A 471 -27.33 7.86 6.86
C ASP A 471 -26.34 7.81 8.02
N VAL A 472 -25.03 7.69 7.75
CA VAL A 472 -23.99 7.75 8.78
C VAL A 472 -24.05 9.08 9.52
N ALA A 473 -24.09 10.20 8.82
CA ALA A 473 -24.18 11.54 9.40
C ALA A 473 -25.44 11.69 10.29
N ALA A 474 -26.59 11.27 9.76
CA ALA A 474 -27.87 11.35 10.49
C ALA A 474 -27.88 10.51 11.77
N ILE A 475 -27.22 9.35 11.79
CA ILE A 475 -27.06 8.53 13.01
C ILE A 475 -26.14 9.24 13.98
N LEU A 476 -25.02 9.78 13.54
CA LEU A 476 -24.07 10.47 14.42
C LEU A 476 -24.63 11.77 15.00
N GLU A 477 -25.47 12.49 14.26
CA GLU A 477 -26.22 13.62 14.82
C GLU A 477 -27.26 13.20 15.86
N GLN A 478 -27.91 12.05 15.63
CA GLN A 478 -28.96 11.52 16.48
C GLN A 478 -28.77 10.02 16.73
N PRO A 479 -27.91 9.61 17.68
CA PRO A 479 -27.57 8.20 17.89
C PRO A 479 -28.75 7.33 18.32
N LYS A 480 -29.86 7.92 18.73
CA LYS A 480 -31.15 7.18 18.95
C LYS A 480 -31.64 6.45 17.70
N ARG A 481 -31.19 6.88 16.50
CA ARG A 481 -31.51 6.18 15.23
C ARG A 481 -30.91 4.77 15.18
N LEU A 482 -29.87 4.49 15.95
CA LEU A 482 -29.35 3.12 16.10
C LEU A 482 -30.41 2.14 16.66
N ILE A 483 -31.42 2.62 17.39
CA ILE A 483 -32.49 1.79 17.92
C ILE A 483 -33.59 1.56 16.87
N THR A 484 -33.82 2.56 16.01
CA THR A 484 -34.95 2.55 15.06
C THR A 484 -34.56 2.05 13.66
N TRP A 485 -33.28 2.08 13.34
CA TRP A 485 -32.74 1.72 12.02
C TRP A 485 -31.90 0.43 12.03
N ALA A 486 -31.49 -0.07 13.22
CA ALA A 486 -30.65 -1.27 13.37
C ALA A 486 -31.39 -2.59 13.07
#